data_40e0598210e24a6e4e67db7479cdb2c0
#
_entry.id   40e0598210e24a6e4e67db7479cdb2c0
#
_cell.length_a   1.000
_cell.length_b   1.000
_cell.length_c   1.000
_cell.angle_alpha   90.00
_cell.angle_beta   90.00
_cell.angle_gamma   90.00
#
_symmetry.space_group_name_H-M   'P 1'
#
loop_
_entity.id
_entity.type
_entity.pdbx_description
1 polymer ?
#
loop_
_entity_poly.entity_id
_entity_poly.type
_entity_poly.pdbx_seq_one_letter_code
_entity_poly.pdbx_strand_id
1 'polypeptide(L)'
;MVDDEQEIIDILQEHLATTYDVTSARDGRRALELVRATRPDLIFLDIAMPGINGLDVLKAMKQLDPAIPVIAITKKVNTALAAEAIKCGAFSYFPKPFDLRYLEHLAASALSR
;
A
#
# COMPACT_ATOMS: atom_id res chain seq x y z
N MET A 1 2.11 -0.58 5.71
CA MET A 1 2.11 -1.76 4.80
C MET A 1 0.91 -2.66 5.06
N VAL A 2 0.09 -2.90 4.09
CA VAL A 2 -1.08 -3.78 4.21
C VAL A 2 -0.90 -4.97 3.28
N ASP A 3 -0.72 -6.15 3.83
CA ASP A 3 -0.51 -7.38 3.07
C ASP A 3 -0.89 -8.57 3.95
N ASP A 4 -1.47 -9.63 3.38
CA ASP A 4 -1.81 -10.84 4.10
C ASP A 4 -0.62 -11.80 4.26
N GLU A 5 0.48 -11.55 3.58
CA GLU A 5 1.67 -12.36 3.63
C GLU A 5 2.69 -11.79 4.61
N GLN A 6 2.81 -12.41 5.79
CA GLN A 6 3.72 -11.94 6.84
C GLN A 6 5.17 -11.85 6.37
N GLU A 7 5.59 -12.78 5.52
CA GLU A 7 6.93 -12.79 4.96
C GLU A 7 7.25 -11.52 4.16
N ILE A 8 6.29 -11.07 3.36
CA ILE A 8 6.43 -9.82 2.59
C ILE A 8 6.49 -8.61 3.53
N ILE A 9 5.63 -8.59 4.54
CA ILE A 9 5.64 -7.52 5.55
C ILE A 9 7.02 -7.46 6.23
N ASP A 10 7.55 -8.60 6.64
CA ASP A 10 8.85 -8.67 7.34
C ASP A 10 9.99 -8.14 6.47
N ILE A 11 10.02 -8.52 5.19
CA ILE A 11 11.04 -8.06 4.25
C ILE A 11 10.97 -6.53 4.09
N LEU A 12 9.78 -6.00 3.90
CA LEU A 12 9.60 -4.56 3.70
C LEU A 12 9.89 -3.77 4.97
N GLN A 13 9.46 -4.27 6.13
CA GLN A 13 9.76 -3.61 7.40
C GLN A 13 11.26 -3.55 7.65
N GLU A 14 11.96 -4.65 7.44
CA GLU A 14 13.41 -4.70 7.62
C GLU A 14 14.12 -3.71 6.68
N HIS A 15 13.69 -3.67 5.42
CA HIS A 15 14.33 -2.82 4.41
C HIS A 15 14.04 -1.33 4.64
N LEU A 16 12.82 -0.99 5.02
CA LEU A 16 12.39 0.41 5.16
C LEU A 16 12.59 0.99 6.55
N ALA A 17 12.73 0.16 7.59
CA ALA A 17 12.78 0.61 8.97
C ALA A 17 14.01 1.46 9.30
N THR A 18 15.07 1.40 8.49
CA THR A 18 16.25 2.24 8.67
C THR A 18 15.98 3.70 8.32
N THR A 19 14.96 3.97 7.52
CA THR A 19 14.63 5.31 7.03
C THR A 19 13.27 5.79 7.50
N TYR A 20 12.32 4.87 7.70
CA TYR A 20 10.93 5.18 8.01
C TYR A 20 10.43 4.41 9.23
N ASP A 21 9.45 4.98 9.93
CA ASP A 21 8.64 4.24 10.89
C ASP A 21 7.60 3.41 10.14
N VAL A 22 7.70 2.09 10.23
CA VAL A 22 6.83 1.19 9.48
C VAL A 22 5.88 0.46 10.41
N THR A 23 4.58 0.61 10.17
CA THR A 23 3.56 -0.22 10.80
C THR A 23 2.90 -1.08 9.73
N SER A 24 2.29 -2.17 10.15
CA SER A 24 1.70 -3.10 9.20
C SER A 24 0.34 -3.61 9.66
N ALA A 25 -0.46 -4.07 8.69
CA ALA A 25 -1.72 -4.74 8.94
C ALA A 25 -1.87 -5.88 7.94
N ARG A 26 -2.54 -6.95 8.36
CA ARG A 26 -2.71 -8.13 7.51
C ARG A 26 -4.09 -8.23 6.88
N ASP A 27 -4.97 -7.28 7.18
CA ASP A 27 -6.29 -7.21 6.56
C ASP A 27 -6.74 -5.75 6.44
N GLY A 28 -7.76 -5.53 5.61
CA GLY A 28 -8.24 -4.20 5.29
C GLY A 28 -8.89 -3.48 6.45
N ARG A 29 -9.60 -4.21 7.31
CA ARG A 29 -10.26 -3.63 8.48
C ARG A 29 -9.24 -3.05 9.47
N ARG A 30 -8.22 -3.84 9.77
CA ARG A 30 -7.15 -3.40 10.67
C ARG A 30 -6.38 -2.23 10.06
N ALA A 31 -6.17 -2.27 8.74
CA ALA A 31 -5.51 -1.18 8.03
C ALA A 31 -6.27 0.14 8.18
N LEU A 32 -7.59 0.11 8.00
CA LEU A 32 -8.41 1.32 8.16
C LEU A 32 -8.37 1.86 9.59
N GLU A 33 -8.39 0.98 10.59
CA GLU A 33 -8.22 1.39 11.98
C GLU A 33 -6.89 2.09 12.21
N LEU A 34 -5.80 1.53 11.67
CA LEU A 34 -4.47 2.12 11.79
C LEU A 34 -4.37 3.46 11.08
N VAL A 35 -4.96 3.61 9.91
CA VAL A 35 -4.97 4.89 9.18
C VAL A 35 -5.66 5.96 10.02
N ARG A 36 -6.79 5.65 10.65
CA ARG A 36 -7.49 6.58 11.52
C ARG A 36 -6.66 6.98 12.73
N ALA A 37 -5.98 6.00 13.32
CA ALA A 37 -5.24 6.21 14.57
C ALA A 37 -3.91 6.93 14.36
N THR A 38 -3.17 6.59 13.31
CA THR A 38 -1.78 7.02 13.14
C THR A 38 -1.58 8.06 12.04
N ARG A 39 -2.51 8.17 11.09
CA ARG A 39 -2.40 9.06 9.93
C ARG A 39 -1.04 8.94 9.25
N PRO A 40 -0.72 7.80 8.64
CA PRO A 40 0.58 7.59 8.01
C PRO A 40 0.83 8.55 6.84
N ASP A 41 2.08 8.76 6.50
CA ASP A 41 2.47 9.63 5.38
C ASP A 41 2.39 8.90 4.04
N LEU A 42 2.40 7.58 4.06
CA LEU A 42 2.37 6.72 2.87
C LEU A 42 1.81 5.36 3.23
N ILE A 43 1.03 4.78 2.33
CA ILE A 43 0.48 3.43 2.49
C ILE A 43 0.87 2.57 1.29
N PHE A 44 1.41 1.37 1.57
CA PHE A 44 1.50 0.29 0.59
C PHE A 44 0.35 -0.66 0.82
N LEU A 45 -0.49 -0.86 -0.17
CA LEU A 45 -1.71 -1.67 -0.06
C LEU A 45 -1.72 -2.78 -1.10
N ASP A 46 -1.70 -4.03 -0.63
CA ASP A 46 -1.96 -5.18 -1.50
C ASP A 46 -3.45 -5.22 -1.82
N ILE A 47 -3.80 -5.01 -3.09
CA ILE A 47 -5.19 -4.96 -3.53
C ILE A 47 -5.73 -6.33 -3.96
N ALA A 48 -4.91 -7.37 -3.89
CA ALA A 48 -5.28 -8.72 -4.29
C ALA A 48 -5.31 -9.70 -3.11
N MET A 49 -5.60 -9.24 -1.91
CA MET A 49 -5.71 -10.10 -0.73
C MET A 49 -6.97 -10.95 -0.77
N PRO A 50 -6.88 -12.24 -0.38
CA PRO A 50 -8.06 -13.12 -0.33
C PRO A 50 -9.16 -12.57 0.59
N GLY A 51 -10.41 -12.72 0.17
CA GLY A 51 -11.56 -12.37 0.98
C GLY A 51 -11.82 -10.89 1.15
N ILE A 52 -11.03 -10.04 0.50
CA ILE A 52 -11.17 -8.57 0.60
C ILE A 52 -11.18 -7.98 -0.80
N ASN A 53 -12.06 -7.00 -1.02
CA ASN A 53 -11.98 -6.18 -2.20
C ASN A 53 -11.01 -5.04 -1.93
N GLY A 54 -9.78 -5.17 -2.45
CA GLY A 54 -8.72 -4.19 -2.24
C GLY A 54 -9.05 -2.81 -2.78
N LEU A 55 -9.84 -2.73 -3.85
CA LEU A 55 -10.26 -1.44 -4.39
C LEU A 55 -11.22 -0.71 -3.44
N ASP A 56 -12.08 -1.45 -2.73
CA ASP A 56 -12.96 -0.86 -1.73
C ASP A 56 -12.16 -0.33 -0.53
N VAL A 57 -11.13 -1.06 -0.12
CA VAL A 57 -10.23 -0.60 0.94
C VAL A 57 -9.50 0.67 0.51
N LEU A 58 -8.99 0.70 -0.71
CA LEU A 58 -8.34 1.88 -1.28
C LEU A 58 -9.28 3.09 -1.29
N LYS A 59 -10.51 2.92 -1.76
CA LYS A 59 -11.50 3.99 -1.75
C LYS A 59 -11.76 4.51 -0.34
N ALA A 60 -11.91 3.61 0.62
CA ALA A 60 -12.13 3.98 2.01
C ALA A 60 -10.94 4.78 2.59
N MET A 61 -9.72 4.36 2.29
CA MET A 61 -8.52 5.09 2.70
C MET A 61 -8.48 6.51 2.13
N LYS A 62 -8.82 6.66 0.85
CA LYS A 62 -8.84 7.97 0.19
C LYS A 62 -9.96 8.86 0.71
N GLN A 63 -11.06 8.28 1.18
CA GLN A 63 -12.13 9.02 1.84
C GLN A 63 -11.72 9.49 3.24
N LEU A 64 -10.97 8.68 3.97
CA LEU A 64 -10.47 9.05 5.29
C LEU A 64 -9.48 10.21 5.23
N ASP A 65 -8.56 10.17 4.28
CA ASP A 65 -7.61 11.24 4.07
C ASP A 65 -7.10 11.23 2.62
N PRO A 66 -7.66 12.12 1.76
CA PRO A 66 -7.26 12.19 0.36
C PRO A 66 -5.80 12.58 0.15
N ALA A 67 -5.15 13.17 1.14
CA ALA A 67 -3.77 13.64 1.02
C ALA A 67 -2.74 12.52 1.19
N ILE A 68 -3.10 11.39 1.82
CA ILE A 68 -2.18 10.29 2.01
C ILE A 68 -2.01 9.52 0.71
N PRO A 69 -0.78 9.45 0.14
CA PRO A 69 -0.56 8.65 -1.06
C PRO A 69 -0.63 7.16 -0.75
N VAL A 70 -1.30 6.42 -1.62
CA VAL A 70 -1.43 4.96 -1.53
C VAL A 70 -0.79 4.34 -2.76
N ILE A 71 0.18 3.44 -2.55
CA ILE A 71 0.78 2.66 -3.62
C ILE A 71 0.14 1.29 -3.63
N ALA A 72 -0.57 0.98 -4.70
CA ALA A 72 -1.25 -0.31 -4.85
C ALA A 72 -0.25 -1.39 -5.29
N ILE A 73 -0.35 -2.56 -4.70
CA ILE A 73 0.52 -3.70 -4.98
C ILE A 73 -0.34 -4.90 -5.36
N THR A 74 0.14 -5.74 -6.27
CA THR A 74 -0.55 -6.99 -6.61
C THR A 74 0.46 -8.07 -7.00
N LYS A 75 0.07 -9.34 -6.84
CA LYS A 75 0.91 -10.50 -7.20
C LYS A 75 1.10 -10.68 -8.70
N LYS A 76 0.17 -10.18 -9.50
CA LYS A 76 0.17 -10.38 -10.96
C LYS A 76 0.05 -9.04 -11.67
N VAL A 77 0.74 -8.94 -12.80
CA VAL A 77 0.50 -7.82 -13.71
C VAL A 77 -0.91 -7.97 -14.27
N ASN A 78 -1.77 -7.03 -13.91
CA ASN A 78 -3.14 -6.97 -14.39
C ASN A 78 -3.44 -5.51 -14.74
N THR A 79 -3.41 -5.20 -16.02
CA THR A 79 -3.55 -3.82 -16.50
C THR A 79 -4.92 -3.24 -16.17
N ALA A 80 -5.97 -4.07 -16.18
CA ALA A 80 -7.31 -3.60 -15.83
C ALA A 80 -7.39 -3.24 -14.35
N LEU A 81 -6.83 -4.07 -13.47
CA LEU A 81 -6.80 -3.81 -12.04
C LEU A 81 -5.93 -2.59 -11.70
N ALA A 82 -4.80 -2.45 -12.38
CA ALA A 82 -3.93 -1.28 -12.23
C ALA A 82 -4.66 0.02 -12.61
N ALA A 83 -5.36 0.01 -13.73
CA ALA A 83 -6.14 1.17 -14.18
C ALA A 83 -7.25 1.52 -13.19
N GLU A 84 -7.94 0.51 -12.64
CA GLU A 84 -8.96 0.74 -11.62
C GLU A 84 -8.38 1.32 -10.33
N ALA A 85 -7.22 0.83 -9.90
CA ALA A 85 -6.55 1.36 -8.72
C ALA A 85 -6.21 2.84 -8.89
N ILE A 86 -5.67 3.23 -10.03
CA ILE A 86 -5.36 4.64 -10.32
C ILE A 86 -6.65 5.48 -10.33
N LYS A 87 -7.73 4.99 -10.93
CA LYS A 87 -9.03 5.67 -10.90
C LYS A 87 -9.56 5.84 -9.48
N CYS A 88 -9.31 4.88 -8.61
CA CYS A 88 -9.73 4.94 -7.21
C CYS A 88 -8.82 5.84 -6.35
N GLY A 89 -7.80 6.43 -6.92
CA GLY A 89 -6.96 7.41 -6.26
C GLY A 89 -5.58 6.93 -5.84
N ALA A 90 -5.15 5.74 -6.29
CA ALA A 90 -3.78 5.27 -5.99
C ALA A 90 -2.75 6.20 -6.63
N PHE A 91 -1.68 6.49 -5.90
CA PHE A 91 -0.56 7.28 -6.40
C PHE A 91 0.19 6.54 -7.50
N SER A 92 0.40 5.23 -7.29
CA SER A 92 1.10 4.37 -8.22
C SER A 92 0.66 2.93 -8.01
N TYR A 93 1.08 2.06 -8.92
CA TYR A 93 0.81 0.64 -8.91
C TYR A 93 2.09 -0.12 -9.20
N PHE A 94 2.25 -1.30 -8.55
CA PHE A 94 3.45 -2.03 -8.79
C PHE A 94 3.30 -3.52 -8.45
N PRO A 95 3.80 -4.43 -9.27
CA PRO A 95 3.57 -5.85 -9.10
C PRO A 95 4.59 -6.54 -8.19
N LYS A 96 4.19 -7.63 -7.56
CA LYS A 96 5.11 -8.57 -6.90
C LYS A 96 5.71 -9.52 -7.97
N PRO A 97 6.92 -10.03 -7.75
CA PRO A 97 7.86 -9.76 -6.66
C PRO A 97 8.50 -8.38 -6.75
N PHE A 98 8.91 -7.85 -5.61
CA PHE A 98 9.42 -6.49 -5.55
C PHE A 98 10.88 -6.38 -5.97
N ASP A 99 11.18 -5.29 -6.69
CA ASP A 99 12.51 -4.71 -6.68
C ASP A 99 12.53 -3.67 -5.55
N LEU A 100 13.30 -3.95 -4.50
CA LEU A 100 13.33 -3.09 -3.32
C LEU A 100 13.84 -1.68 -3.60
N ARG A 101 14.73 -1.52 -4.57
CA ARG A 101 15.22 -0.20 -4.98
C ARG A 101 14.11 0.62 -5.62
N TYR A 102 13.31 -0.03 -6.45
CA TYR A 102 12.18 0.62 -7.10
C TYR A 102 11.12 1.02 -6.07
N LEU A 103 10.87 0.15 -5.09
CA LEU A 103 9.95 0.44 -3.99
C LEU A 103 10.42 1.67 -3.20
N GLU A 104 11.69 1.74 -2.85
CA GLU A 104 12.27 2.92 -2.18
C GLU A 104 12.10 4.18 -2.99
N HIS A 105 12.34 4.07 -4.29
CA HIS A 105 12.19 5.22 -5.21
C HIS A 105 10.75 5.71 -5.25
N LEU A 106 9.78 4.81 -5.34
CA LEU A 106 8.36 5.15 -5.31
C LEU A 106 7.97 5.80 -3.97
N ALA A 107 8.46 5.26 -2.87
CA ALA A 107 8.19 5.83 -1.55
C ALA A 107 8.73 7.26 -1.45
N ALA A 108 9.96 7.47 -1.87
CA ALA A 108 10.57 8.80 -1.87
C ALA A 108 9.79 9.79 -2.75
N SER A 109 9.38 9.36 -3.94
CA SER A 109 8.57 10.18 -4.85
C SER A 109 7.23 10.57 -4.23
N ALA A 110 6.55 9.62 -3.59
CA ALA A 110 5.26 9.86 -2.96
C ALA A 110 5.39 10.83 -1.78
N LEU A 111 6.45 10.71 -0.99
CA LEU A 111 6.66 11.52 0.20
C LEU A 111 7.20 12.91 -0.08
N SER A 112 7.76 13.14 -1.26
CA SER A 112 8.31 14.44 -1.67
C SER A 112 7.32 15.35 -2.39
N ARG A 113 6.07 14.99 -2.44
CA ARG A 113 5.01 15.76 -3.09
C ARG A 113 4.68 17.03 -2.34
#